data_33a491de0d822200a17a6e0e5a16f5b9
#
_entry.id   33a491de0d822200a17a6e0e5a16f5b9
#
_cell.length_a   1.000
_cell.length_b   1.000
_cell.length_c   1.000
_cell.angle_alpha   90.00
_cell.angle_beta   90.00
_cell.angle_gamma   90.00
#
_symmetry.space_group_name_H-M   'P 1'
#
loop_
_entity.id
_entity.type
_entity.pdbx_description
1 polymer ?
#
loop_
_entity_poly.entity_id
_entity_poly.type
_entity_poly.pdbx_seq_one_letter_code
_entity_poly.pdbx_strand_id
1 'polypeptide(L)'
;MELTINNITKQYGNVTVLDDVSYRFTPGIYGILGANGAGKTTLFRIICGLMRANCGNIQYDHKDIALQAEYYRSILGFLPQDFRYYPDFTGLNFMMYIASLKGLNGKIAKKRCLDLLIQVGLDDVKNKKIRKYSGGMKQRLGIAQAMINNPEILILDEPTVGLDPKERVKFRN
;
A
#
# COMPACT_ATOMS: atom_id res chain seq x y z
N MET A 1 -10.40 -13.79 -8.90
CA MET A 1 -9.45 -13.09 -8.00
C MET A 1 -9.69 -13.55 -6.57
N GLU A 2 -8.73 -14.20 -5.98
CA GLU A 2 -8.79 -14.72 -4.61
C GLU A 2 -7.40 -14.66 -3.99
N LEU A 3 -7.29 -14.14 -2.78
CA LEU A 3 -6.05 -14.14 -2.00
C LEU A 3 -6.26 -15.01 -0.76
N THR A 4 -5.46 -16.06 -0.62
CA THR A 4 -5.58 -17.02 0.50
C THR A 4 -4.31 -16.98 1.35
N ILE A 5 -4.51 -16.85 2.65
CA ILE A 5 -3.48 -16.98 3.69
C ILE A 5 -3.65 -18.35 4.32
N ASN A 6 -2.60 -19.17 4.30
CA ASN A 6 -2.62 -20.52 4.80
C ASN A 6 -1.61 -20.68 5.96
N ASN A 7 -2.11 -20.87 7.17
CA ASN A 7 -1.36 -21.23 8.38
C ASN A 7 -0.10 -20.37 8.60
N ILE A 8 -0.23 -19.05 8.42
CA ILE A 8 0.90 -18.14 8.55
C ILE A 8 1.30 -18.00 10.02
N THR A 9 2.52 -18.41 10.31
CA THR A 9 3.17 -18.17 11.60
C THR A 9 4.40 -17.31 11.41
N LYS A 10 4.55 -16.29 12.28
CA LYS A 10 5.71 -15.39 12.30
C LYS A 10 6.23 -15.21 13.70
N GLN A 11 7.52 -15.48 13.88
CA GLN A 11 8.24 -15.32 15.15
C GLN A 11 9.44 -14.37 14.99
N TYR A 12 9.72 -13.61 16.03
CA TYR A 12 10.92 -12.80 16.19
C TYR A 12 11.61 -13.23 17.49
N GLY A 13 12.72 -13.96 17.37
CA GLY A 13 13.34 -14.62 18.52
C GLY A 13 12.32 -15.55 19.18
N ASN A 14 12.05 -15.34 20.45
CA ASN A 14 11.09 -16.15 21.23
C ASN A 14 9.66 -15.60 21.24
N VAL A 15 9.39 -14.52 20.49
CA VAL A 15 8.06 -13.89 20.47
C VAL A 15 7.31 -14.29 19.21
N THR A 16 6.19 -14.99 19.35
CA THR A 16 5.27 -15.28 18.25
C THR A 16 4.36 -14.08 18.05
N VAL A 17 4.41 -13.47 16.86
CA VAL A 17 3.64 -12.28 16.49
C VAL A 17 2.41 -12.64 15.65
N LEU A 18 2.52 -13.69 14.83
CA LEU A 18 1.40 -14.30 14.11
C LEU A 18 1.45 -15.79 14.41
N ASP A 19 0.32 -16.36 14.78
CA ASP A 19 0.20 -17.77 15.16
C ASP A 19 -0.94 -18.41 14.37
N ASP A 20 -0.56 -19.29 13.44
CA ASP A 20 -1.47 -20.10 12.60
C ASP A 20 -2.60 -19.32 11.91
N VAL A 21 -2.29 -18.13 11.38
CA VAL A 21 -3.28 -17.25 10.76
C VAL A 21 -3.66 -17.78 9.39
N SER A 22 -4.96 -18.06 9.21
CA SER A 22 -5.54 -18.50 7.94
C SER A 22 -6.76 -17.65 7.60
N TYR A 23 -6.84 -17.19 6.36
CA TYR A 23 -7.98 -16.44 5.86
C TYR A 23 -8.06 -16.45 4.33
N ARG A 24 -9.28 -16.36 3.81
CA ARG A 24 -9.55 -16.31 2.36
C ARG A 24 -10.25 -15.00 2.02
N PHE A 25 -9.58 -14.16 1.26
CA PHE A 25 -10.12 -12.92 0.74
C PHE A 25 -10.71 -13.13 -0.66
N THR A 26 -11.96 -12.74 -0.82
CA THR A 26 -12.63 -12.60 -2.13
C THR A 26 -12.68 -11.11 -2.51
N PRO A 27 -13.11 -10.74 -3.72
CA PRO A 27 -13.25 -9.32 -4.06
C PRO A 27 -14.13 -8.56 -3.07
N GLY A 28 -13.61 -7.49 -2.48
CA GLY A 28 -14.28 -6.70 -1.46
C GLY A 28 -13.34 -5.78 -0.69
N ILE A 29 -13.90 -5.07 0.28
CA ILE A 29 -13.15 -4.19 1.19
C ILE A 29 -13.11 -4.85 2.56
N TYR A 30 -11.90 -4.98 3.12
CA TYR A 30 -11.65 -5.64 4.39
C TYR A 30 -10.94 -4.71 5.37
N GLY A 31 -11.44 -4.64 6.60
CA GLY A 31 -10.77 -3.95 7.70
C GLY A 31 -10.13 -4.95 8.66
N ILE A 32 -8.82 -4.88 8.84
CA ILE A 32 -8.11 -5.67 9.84
C ILE A 32 -8.04 -4.88 11.14
N LEU A 33 -8.75 -5.36 12.17
CA LEU A 33 -8.82 -4.73 13.47
C LEU A 33 -7.92 -5.46 14.48
N GLY A 34 -7.37 -4.73 15.42
CA GLY A 34 -6.54 -5.29 16.50
C GLY A 34 -5.78 -4.19 17.24
N ALA A 35 -5.32 -4.49 18.44
CA ALA A 35 -4.51 -3.58 19.25
C ALA A 35 -3.17 -3.24 18.57
N ASN A 36 -2.51 -2.18 19.04
CA ASN A 36 -1.14 -1.89 18.60
C ASN A 36 -0.23 -3.05 19.03
N GLY A 37 0.64 -3.49 18.12
CA GLY A 37 1.49 -4.65 18.36
C GLY A 37 0.86 -6.01 18.05
N ALA A 38 -0.43 -6.08 17.67
CA ALA A 38 -1.12 -7.34 17.32
C ALA A 38 -0.65 -8.01 16.01
N GLY A 39 0.42 -7.53 15.38
CA GLY A 39 0.99 -8.15 14.18
C GLY A 39 0.38 -7.68 12.85
N LYS A 40 -0.53 -6.70 12.83
CA LYS A 40 -1.18 -6.20 11.60
C LYS A 40 -0.17 -5.82 10.50
N THR A 41 0.78 -4.94 10.82
CA THR A 41 1.85 -4.52 9.89
C THR A 41 2.73 -5.69 9.45
N THR A 42 3.00 -6.64 10.34
CA THR A 42 3.74 -7.88 10.02
C THR A 42 2.97 -8.70 8.98
N LEU A 43 1.67 -8.89 9.20
CA LEU A 43 0.80 -9.60 8.26
C LEU A 43 0.77 -8.90 6.89
N PHE A 44 0.57 -7.58 6.86
CA PHE A 44 0.60 -6.82 5.61
C PHE A 44 1.94 -6.95 4.88
N ARG A 45 3.08 -6.89 5.58
CA ARG A 45 4.39 -7.08 4.96
C ARG A 45 4.57 -8.49 4.38
N ILE A 46 4.00 -9.51 5.02
CA ILE A 46 4.02 -10.89 4.48
C ILE A 46 3.12 -10.99 3.26
N ILE A 47 1.89 -10.43 3.31
CA ILE A 47 0.98 -10.39 2.14
C ILE A 47 1.62 -9.63 0.98
N CYS A 48 2.31 -8.53 1.24
CA CYS A 48 3.01 -7.76 0.18
C CYS A 48 4.27 -8.46 -0.36
N GLY A 49 4.66 -9.63 0.19
CA GLY A 49 5.89 -10.33 -0.20
C GLY A 49 7.17 -9.59 0.21
N LEU A 50 7.07 -8.65 1.16
CA LEU A 50 8.21 -7.88 1.71
C LEU A 50 8.89 -8.61 2.87
N MET A 51 8.24 -9.63 3.43
CA MET A 51 8.73 -10.43 4.54
C MET A 51 8.29 -11.88 4.36
N ARG A 52 9.15 -12.81 4.73
CA ARG A 52 8.82 -14.22 4.76
C ARG A 52 8.21 -14.62 6.11
N ALA A 53 7.18 -15.44 6.09
CA ALA A 53 6.69 -16.15 7.26
C ALA A 53 7.69 -17.22 7.71
N ASN A 54 7.57 -17.70 8.94
CA ASN A 54 8.30 -18.89 9.42
C ASN A 54 7.62 -20.16 8.93
N CYS A 55 6.28 -20.20 8.95
CA CYS A 55 5.47 -21.31 8.42
C CYS A 55 4.30 -20.76 7.60
N GLY A 56 3.71 -21.62 6.79
CA GLY A 56 2.58 -21.30 5.94
C GLY A 56 2.98 -20.61 4.62
N ASN A 57 1.99 -20.30 3.81
CA ASN A 57 2.18 -19.63 2.53
C ASN A 57 0.99 -18.72 2.19
N ILE A 58 1.19 -17.84 1.20
CA ILE A 58 0.14 -17.01 0.64
C ILE A 58 -0.03 -17.39 -0.82
N GLN A 59 -1.28 -17.52 -1.24
CA GLN A 59 -1.63 -17.83 -2.61
C GLN A 59 -2.51 -16.73 -3.20
N TYR A 60 -2.25 -16.39 -4.44
CA TYR A 60 -3.11 -15.55 -5.27
C TYR A 60 -3.58 -16.38 -6.47
N ASP A 61 -4.91 -16.52 -6.61
CA ASP A 61 -5.56 -17.39 -7.61
C ASP A 61 -4.92 -18.79 -7.65
N HIS A 62 -4.84 -19.42 -6.46
CA HIS A 62 -4.31 -20.77 -6.22
C HIS A 62 -2.81 -20.97 -6.49
N LYS A 63 -2.06 -19.90 -6.78
CA LYS A 63 -0.61 -19.95 -6.98
C LYS A 63 0.12 -19.24 -5.85
N ASP A 64 1.17 -19.86 -5.34
CA ASP A 64 2.01 -19.22 -4.32
C ASP A 64 2.60 -17.90 -4.85
N ILE A 65 2.45 -16.82 -4.07
CA ILE A 65 2.94 -15.49 -4.45
C ILE A 65 4.47 -15.46 -4.61
N ALA A 66 5.20 -16.33 -3.92
CA ALA A 66 6.65 -16.43 -4.05
C ALA A 66 7.08 -17.00 -5.41
N LEU A 67 6.28 -17.90 -6.00
CA LEU A 67 6.54 -18.48 -7.32
C LEU A 67 6.18 -17.55 -8.48
N GLN A 68 5.35 -16.53 -8.24
CA GLN A 68 4.92 -15.55 -9.21
C GLN A 68 5.18 -14.10 -8.75
N ALA A 69 6.28 -13.90 -8.05
CA ALA A 69 6.54 -12.66 -7.31
C ALA A 69 6.55 -11.39 -8.17
N GLU A 70 7.00 -11.46 -9.42
CA GLU A 70 7.01 -10.32 -10.34
C GLU A 70 5.58 -9.93 -10.74
N TYR A 71 4.79 -10.91 -11.19
CA TYR A 71 3.38 -10.70 -11.52
C TYR A 71 2.60 -10.19 -10.31
N TYR A 72 2.76 -10.83 -9.15
CA TYR A 72 2.05 -10.43 -7.93
C TYR A 72 2.36 -8.97 -7.53
N ARG A 73 3.65 -8.57 -7.60
CA ARG A 73 4.03 -7.16 -7.34
C ARG A 73 3.48 -6.18 -8.36
N SER A 74 3.25 -6.61 -9.61
CA SER A 74 2.69 -5.73 -10.64
C SER A 74 1.22 -5.37 -10.40
N ILE A 75 0.47 -6.25 -9.74
CA ILE A 75 -0.96 -6.07 -9.41
C ILE A 75 -1.19 -5.55 -7.99
N LEU A 76 -0.12 -5.34 -7.21
CA LEU A 76 -0.18 -4.92 -5.81
C LEU A 76 0.09 -3.42 -5.68
N GLY A 77 -0.80 -2.72 -4.95
CA GLY A 77 -0.56 -1.39 -4.40
C GLY A 77 -0.37 -1.47 -2.89
N PHE A 78 0.64 -0.78 -2.36
CA PHE A 78 0.91 -0.79 -0.94
C PHE A 78 1.26 0.61 -0.42
N LEU A 79 0.59 1.01 0.67
CA LEU A 79 0.95 2.17 1.48
C LEU A 79 1.36 1.67 2.87
N PRO A 80 2.66 1.68 3.22
CA PRO A 80 3.11 1.33 4.56
C PRO A 80 2.79 2.45 5.56
N GLN A 81 2.70 2.11 6.85
CA GLN A 81 2.49 3.04 7.94
C GLN A 81 3.55 4.15 7.94
N ASP A 82 4.84 3.80 7.79
CA ASP A 82 5.97 4.73 7.69
C ASP A 82 6.31 5.03 6.22
N PHE A 83 5.38 5.64 5.50
CA PHE A 83 5.62 6.01 4.13
C PHE A 83 6.65 7.14 4.02
N ARG A 84 7.75 6.87 3.27
CA ARG A 84 8.83 7.84 3.04
C ARG A 84 8.76 8.42 1.63
N TYR A 85 9.05 9.69 1.53
CA TYR A 85 9.07 10.46 0.29
C TYR A 85 10.36 11.30 0.23
N TYR A 86 10.69 11.78 -0.97
CA TYR A 86 11.80 12.69 -1.18
C TYR A 86 11.35 14.14 -0.93
N PRO A 87 11.79 14.80 0.15
CA PRO A 87 11.27 16.12 0.57
C PRO A 87 11.40 17.21 -0.48
N ASP A 88 12.46 17.13 -1.30
CA ASP A 88 12.77 18.13 -2.33
C ASP A 88 12.10 17.86 -3.68
N PHE A 89 11.46 16.71 -3.86
CA PHE A 89 10.64 16.46 -5.03
C PHE A 89 9.33 17.25 -4.94
N THR A 90 8.78 17.62 -6.10
CA THR A 90 7.38 18.04 -6.17
C THR A 90 6.48 16.80 -6.12
N GLY A 91 5.19 16.98 -5.76
CA GLY A 91 4.24 15.86 -5.77
C GLY A 91 4.21 15.15 -7.13
N LEU A 92 4.18 15.91 -8.23
CA LEU A 92 4.19 15.35 -9.58
C LEU A 92 5.49 14.61 -9.90
N ASN A 93 6.66 15.18 -9.56
CA ASN A 93 7.94 14.53 -9.80
C ASN A 93 8.07 13.22 -9.01
N PHE A 94 7.57 13.20 -7.79
CA PHE A 94 7.52 11.99 -6.98
C PHE A 94 6.64 10.92 -7.64
N MET A 95 5.43 11.26 -8.05
CA MET A 95 4.53 10.33 -8.74
C MET A 95 5.14 9.80 -10.04
N MET A 96 5.77 10.67 -10.85
CA MET A 96 6.47 10.26 -12.07
C MET A 96 7.65 9.32 -11.80
N TYR A 97 8.39 9.56 -10.72
CA TYR A 97 9.47 8.67 -10.29
C TYR A 97 8.94 7.28 -9.93
N ILE A 98 7.87 7.20 -9.12
CA ILE A 98 7.23 5.92 -8.79
C ILE A 98 6.66 5.23 -10.03
N ALA A 99 6.05 5.98 -10.96
CA ALA A 99 5.54 5.45 -12.22
C ALA A 99 6.66 4.79 -13.05
N SER A 100 7.83 5.42 -13.11
CA SER A 100 8.98 4.86 -13.84
C SER A 100 9.50 3.58 -13.18
N LEU A 101 9.54 3.49 -11.84
CA LEU A 101 9.89 2.27 -11.11
C LEU A 101 8.89 1.13 -11.34
N LYS A 102 7.62 1.45 -11.64
CA LYS A 102 6.58 0.49 -12.01
C LYS A 102 6.54 0.19 -13.52
N GLY A 103 7.48 0.70 -14.31
CA GLY A 103 7.60 0.43 -15.75
C GLY A 103 6.55 1.15 -16.62
N LEU A 104 5.88 2.19 -16.11
CA LEU A 104 4.89 2.94 -16.88
C LEU A 104 5.57 3.88 -17.88
N ASN A 105 5.10 3.89 -19.13
CA ASN A 105 5.63 4.73 -20.21
C ASN A 105 5.30 6.22 -20.04
N GLY A 106 6.22 7.09 -20.43
CA GLY A 106 6.24 8.52 -20.11
C GLY A 106 4.93 9.29 -20.31
N LYS A 107 4.27 9.22 -21.48
CA LYS A 107 2.99 9.94 -21.72
C LYS A 107 1.83 9.35 -20.91
N ILE A 108 1.73 8.01 -20.86
CA ILE A 108 0.71 7.28 -20.09
C ILE A 108 0.93 7.52 -18.60
N ALA A 109 2.17 7.41 -18.13
CA ALA A 109 2.55 7.68 -16.75
C ALA A 109 2.15 9.09 -16.32
N LYS A 110 2.47 10.12 -17.14
CA LYS A 110 2.13 11.51 -16.81
C LYS A 110 0.63 11.73 -16.67
N LYS A 111 -0.16 11.21 -17.62
CA LYS A 111 -1.62 11.28 -17.54
C LYS A 111 -2.13 10.63 -16.25
N ARG A 112 -1.71 9.38 -15.98
CA ARG A 112 -2.12 8.63 -14.78
C ARG A 112 -1.74 9.36 -13.49
N CYS A 113 -0.53 9.93 -13.41
CA CYS A 113 -0.10 10.71 -12.25
C CYS A 113 -0.97 11.93 -12.02
N LEU A 114 -1.32 12.68 -13.07
CA LEU A 114 -2.18 13.85 -12.98
C LEU A 114 -3.59 13.47 -12.54
N ASP A 115 -4.18 12.43 -13.14
CA ASP A 115 -5.51 11.93 -12.79
C ASP A 115 -5.58 11.52 -11.32
N LEU A 116 -4.57 10.80 -10.82
CA LEU A 116 -4.50 10.41 -9.41
C LEU A 116 -4.31 11.60 -8.47
N LEU A 117 -3.48 12.59 -8.83
CA LEU A 117 -3.31 13.81 -8.01
C LEU A 117 -4.60 14.62 -7.93
N ILE A 118 -5.41 14.66 -9.01
CA ILE A 118 -6.75 15.24 -8.99
C ILE A 118 -7.67 14.45 -8.04
N GLN A 119 -7.71 13.12 -8.18
CA GLN A 119 -8.57 12.25 -7.35
C GLN A 119 -8.30 12.41 -5.85
N VAL A 120 -7.04 12.57 -5.45
CA VAL A 120 -6.68 12.77 -4.04
C VAL A 120 -6.66 14.24 -3.60
N GLY A 121 -7.11 15.19 -4.46
CA GLY A 121 -7.20 16.62 -4.15
C GLY A 121 -5.84 17.29 -3.93
N LEU A 122 -4.85 16.94 -4.74
CA LEU A 122 -3.50 17.52 -4.71
C LEU A 122 -3.11 18.25 -6.00
N ASP A 123 -4.06 18.47 -6.93
CA ASP A 123 -3.77 19.09 -8.22
C ASP A 123 -3.18 20.51 -8.08
N ASP A 124 -3.77 21.35 -7.23
CA ASP A 124 -3.32 22.74 -7.01
C ASP A 124 -1.92 22.84 -6.38
N VAL A 125 -1.44 21.78 -5.79
CA VAL A 125 -0.15 21.73 -5.07
C VAL A 125 0.86 20.77 -5.68
N LYS A 126 0.52 20.11 -6.79
CA LYS A 126 1.36 19.09 -7.45
C LYS A 126 2.78 19.54 -7.78
N ASN A 127 2.96 20.85 -8.02
CA ASN A 127 4.26 21.45 -8.34
C ASN A 127 4.99 22.00 -7.10
N LYS A 128 4.39 21.96 -5.90
CA LYS A 128 5.05 22.34 -4.65
C LYS A 128 5.92 21.20 -4.13
N LYS A 129 7.05 21.54 -3.49
CA LYS A 129 7.92 20.55 -2.84
C LYS A 129 7.19 19.83 -1.70
N ILE A 130 7.37 18.51 -1.60
CA ILE A 130 6.71 17.67 -0.60
C ILE A 130 7.02 18.08 0.83
N ARG A 131 8.19 18.66 1.10
CA ARG A 131 8.52 19.24 2.43
C ARG A 131 7.53 20.31 2.90
N LYS A 132 6.79 20.96 1.96
CA LYS A 132 5.76 21.96 2.25
C LYS A 132 4.36 21.36 2.38
N TYR A 133 4.21 20.04 2.22
CA TYR A 133 2.92 19.36 2.36
C TYR A 133 2.58 19.16 3.83
N SER A 134 1.29 19.33 4.19
CA SER A 134 0.77 18.90 5.50
C SER A 134 0.83 17.38 5.66
N GLY A 135 0.62 16.88 6.87
CA GLY A 135 0.52 15.44 7.14
C GLY A 135 -0.53 14.77 6.25
N GLY A 136 -1.73 15.34 6.18
CA GLY A 136 -2.82 14.83 5.35
C GLY A 136 -2.50 14.89 3.85
N MET A 137 -1.83 15.95 3.36
CA MET A 137 -1.38 16.01 1.96
C MET A 137 -0.36 14.91 1.63
N LYS A 138 0.57 14.64 2.55
CA LYS A 138 1.55 13.56 2.41
C LYS A 138 0.86 12.20 2.39
N GLN A 139 -0.11 11.99 3.26
CA GLN A 139 -0.88 10.74 3.30
C GLN A 139 -1.65 10.52 2.00
N ARG A 140 -2.34 11.55 1.48
CA ARG A 140 -3.04 11.48 0.19
C ARG A 140 -2.09 11.21 -0.98
N LEU A 141 -0.88 11.77 -0.96
CA LEU A 141 0.16 11.45 -1.95
C LEU A 141 0.59 9.98 -1.85
N GLY A 142 0.72 9.45 -0.63
CA GLY A 142 1.01 8.04 -0.38
C GLY A 142 -0.06 7.10 -0.92
N ILE A 143 -1.34 7.47 -0.80
CA ILE A 143 -2.45 6.72 -1.38
C ILE A 143 -2.38 6.76 -2.91
N ALA A 144 -2.17 7.94 -3.50
CA ALA A 144 -2.04 8.09 -4.95
C ALA A 144 -0.92 7.22 -5.52
N GLN A 145 0.25 7.16 -4.86
CA GLN A 145 1.35 6.31 -5.30
C GLN A 145 1.02 4.81 -5.21
N ALA A 146 0.26 4.38 -4.20
CA ALA A 146 -0.14 2.99 -4.08
C ALA A 146 -1.10 2.56 -5.21
N MET A 147 -1.82 3.51 -5.80
CA MET A 147 -2.79 3.28 -6.88
C MET A 147 -2.21 3.43 -8.30
N ILE A 148 -0.91 3.73 -8.44
CA ILE A 148 -0.34 4.19 -9.71
C ILE A 148 -0.40 3.16 -10.83
N ASN A 149 -0.20 1.88 -10.51
CA ASN A 149 -0.22 0.76 -11.45
C ASN A 149 -1.60 0.12 -11.63
N ASN A 150 -2.68 0.79 -11.18
CA ASN A 150 -4.05 0.26 -11.19
C ASN A 150 -4.13 -1.15 -10.54
N PRO A 151 -3.79 -1.24 -9.24
CA PRO A 151 -3.63 -2.53 -8.58
C PRO A 151 -4.95 -3.29 -8.46
N GLU A 152 -4.88 -4.62 -8.53
CA GLU A 152 -6.00 -5.51 -8.22
C GLU A 152 -6.13 -5.70 -6.69
N ILE A 153 -5.02 -5.60 -5.97
CA ILE A 153 -4.96 -5.67 -4.51
C ILE A 153 -4.35 -4.37 -3.99
N LEU A 154 -5.09 -3.64 -3.17
CA LEU A 154 -4.62 -2.43 -2.50
C LEU A 154 -4.56 -2.64 -1.00
N ILE A 155 -3.37 -2.50 -0.42
CA ILE A 155 -3.15 -2.62 1.02
C ILE A 155 -2.72 -1.27 1.56
N LEU A 156 -3.47 -0.79 2.55
CA LEU A 156 -3.21 0.48 3.22
C LEU A 156 -3.02 0.20 4.72
N ASP A 157 -1.80 0.42 5.22
CA ASP A 157 -1.47 0.23 6.64
C ASP A 157 -1.66 1.56 7.37
N GLU A 158 -2.70 1.64 8.21
CA GLU A 158 -3.11 2.83 8.96
C GLU A 158 -3.29 4.11 8.10
N PRO A 159 -4.09 4.09 7.02
CA PRO A 159 -4.17 5.17 6.04
C PRO A 159 -4.73 6.48 6.60
N THR A 160 -5.31 6.49 7.80
CA THR A 160 -5.91 7.67 8.43
C THR A 160 -5.03 8.30 9.52
N VAL A 161 -3.85 7.76 9.78
CA VAL A 161 -2.88 8.36 10.72
C VAL A 161 -2.39 9.69 10.16
N GLY A 162 -2.43 10.74 11.00
CA GLY A 162 -2.03 12.10 10.61
C GLY A 162 -3.09 12.88 9.83
N LEU A 163 -4.27 12.32 9.56
CA LEU A 163 -5.42 13.06 9.05
C LEU A 163 -6.17 13.74 10.20
N ASP A 164 -6.62 14.97 9.98
CA ASP A 164 -7.53 15.62 10.92
C ASP A 164 -8.94 14.97 10.90
N PRO A 165 -9.81 15.20 11.91
CA PRO A 165 -11.13 14.59 11.97
C PRO A 165 -12.00 14.84 10.73
N LYS A 166 -11.90 16.02 10.10
CA LYS A 166 -12.65 16.36 8.88
C LYS A 166 -12.12 15.62 7.65
N GLU A 167 -10.81 15.45 7.56
CA GLU A 167 -10.17 14.68 6.49
C GLU A 167 -10.47 13.17 6.63
N ARG A 168 -10.55 12.64 7.87
CA ARG A 168 -10.94 11.23 8.12
C ARG A 168 -12.36 10.92 7.62
N VAL A 169 -13.30 11.85 7.80
CA VAL A 169 -14.68 11.68 7.29
C VAL A 169 -14.71 11.66 5.76
N LYS A 170 -13.96 12.53 5.08
CA LYS A 170 -13.86 12.55 3.61
C LYS A 170 -13.20 11.30 3.04
N PHE A 171 -12.34 10.65 3.80
CA PHE A 171 -11.66 9.43 3.38
C PHE A 171 -12.59 8.20 3.44
N ARG A 172 -13.69 8.25 4.20
CA ARG A 172 -14.65 7.14 4.37
C ARG A 172 -15.76 7.13 3.31
N ASN A 173 -15.93 8.22 2.57
CA ASN A 173 -16.91 8.39 1.49
C ASN A 173 -16.21 8.34 0.12
#